data_4b3f626ca0738fd44c4f14341e753ba6
#
_entry.id   4b3f626ca0738fd44c4f14341e753ba6
#
_cell.length_a   1.000
_cell.length_b   1.000
_cell.length_c   1.000
_cell.angle_alpha   90.00
_cell.angle_beta   90.00
_cell.angle_gamma   90.00
#
_symmetry.space_group_name_H-M   'P 1'
#
loop_
_entity.id
_entity.type
_entity.pdbx_description
1 polymer ?
#
loop_
_entity_poly.entity_id
_entity_poly.type
_entity_poly.pdbx_seq_one_letter_code
_entity_poly.pdbx_strand_id
1 'polypeptide(L)'
;MNKVFSLKYSFLAKGFIAVSELARRVSVKGKLKSASSIIISPITIAIISYAPPSLAATVNADISYQTFRDFAENKGAFIVGASNINIYDKNGVLVGVLDKAPMPDFSSATMNTGTLPPGDHTLYSPQYVVTAKHVNGSDIMSFGYIQNDYTVVGENNHNSLDIKTRRLNKIVTEVAPAEVSSVGAVNGAYQEGGRFTAFYRLGGGLQYIKDKNGNLTQVYTNGGFLTGGTISALSSYNNGQMITAPTGDIFNPANGPLANYLNKGDSGSPLFAYEKKKKKWVL
;
A
#
# COMPACT_ATOMS: atom_id res chain seq x y z
N MET A 1 7.76 25.86 -0.96
CA MET A 1 6.43 26.18 -1.57
C MET A 1 5.76 24.91 -1.97
N ASN A 2 4.72 24.51 -1.27
CA ASN A 2 3.92 23.32 -1.64
C ASN A 2 3.10 23.67 -2.89
N LYS A 3 3.30 22.92 -3.97
CA LYS A 3 2.45 23.05 -5.16
C LYS A 3 1.16 22.29 -4.89
N VAL A 4 0.07 23.02 -4.74
CA VAL A 4 -1.27 22.44 -4.61
C VAL A 4 -1.83 22.25 -6.02
N PHE A 5 -2.31 21.05 -6.32
CA PHE A 5 -2.94 20.72 -7.59
C PHE A 5 -4.37 20.28 -7.31
N SER A 6 -5.31 20.76 -8.13
CA SER A 6 -6.68 20.25 -8.14
C SER A 6 -6.90 19.34 -9.36
N LEU A 7 -7.69 18.27 -9.20
CA LEU A 7 -8.09 17.41 -10.30
C LEU A 7 -9.35 17.98 -10.97
N LYS A 8 -9.27 18.20 -12.28
CA LYS A 8 -10.42 18.61 -13.08
C LYS A 8 -10.68 17.61 -14.20
N TYR A 9 -11.94 17.29 -14.42
CA TYR A 9 -12.34 16.45 -15.54
C TYR A 9 -12.18 17.20 -16.86
N SER A 10 -11.48 16.61 -17.81
CA SER A 10 -11.33 17.13 -19.18
C SER A 10 -12.16 16.30 -20.15
N PHE A 11 -13.12 16.92 -20.79
CA PHE A 11 -13.91 16.26 -21.85
C PHE A 11 -13.07 15.89 -23.08
N LEU A 12 -12.02 16.65 -23.37
CA LEU A 12 -11.09 16.36 -24.48
C LEU A 12 -10.21 15.15 -24.20
N ALA A 13 -9.72 15.02 -22.97
CA ALA A 13 -8.88 13.89 -22.54
C ALA A 13 -9.70 12.70 -22.04
N LYS A 14 -11.02 12.81 -21.95
CA LYS A 14 -11.93 11.81 -21.37
C LYS A 14 -11.47 11.28 -20.00
N GLY A 15 -10.88 12.16 -19.18
CA GLY A 15 -10.31 11.80 -17.87
C GLY A 15 -10.03 13.00 -16.98
N PHE A 16 -9.58 12.73 -15.77
CA PHE A 16 -9.18 13.77 -14.83
C PHE A 16 -7.73 14.20 -15.08
N ILE A 17 -7.52 15.51 -15.11
CA ILE A 17 -6.19 16.14 -15.21
C ILE A 17 -5.89 16.92 -13.96
N ALA A 18 -4.62 16.87 -13.50
CA ALA A 18 -4.14 17.69 -12.39
C ALA A 18 -3.86 19.12 -12.90
N VAL A 19 -4.48 20.11 -12.29
CA VAL A 19 -4.30 21.52 -12.65
C VAL A 19 -3.69 22.24 -11.45
N SER A 20 -2.61 22.98 -11.69
CA SER A 20 -2.02 23.82 -10.64
C SER A 20 -2.99 24.95 -10.27
N GLU A 21 -3.22 25.13 -8.98
CA GLU A 21 -4.09 26.23 -8.48
C GLU A 21 -3.56 27.62 -8.79
N LEU A 22 -2.31 27.75 -9.22
CA LEU A 22 -1.70 29.01 -9.66
C LEU A 22 -2.06 29.41 -11.09
N ALA A 23 -2.78 28.56 -11.84
CA ALA A 23 -3.29 28.92 -13.16
C ALA A 23 -4.46 29.91 -13.01
N ARG A 24 -4.16 31.20 -13.02
CA ARG A 24 -5.16 32.26 -13.04
C ARG A 24 -6.09 32.08 -14.24
N ARG A 25 -7.40 32.22 -14.02
CA ARG A 25 -8.40 32.33 -15.08
C ARG A 25 -8.03 33.49 -16.01
N VAL A 26 -7.51 33.19 -17.19
CA VAL A 26 -7.44 34.16 -18.28
C VAL A 26 -8.80 34.15 -18.97
N SER A 27 -9.62 35.15 -18.66
CA SER A 27 -10.86 35.40 -19.39
C SER A 27 -10.50 36.14 -20.67
N VAL A 28 -10.50 35.46 -21.80
CA VAL A 28 -10.36 36.11 -23.09
C VAL A 28 -11.73 36.46 -23.59
N LYS A 29 -12.19 37.70 -23.32
CA LYS A 29 -13.21 38.39 -24.13
C LYS A 29 -12.47 39.19 -25.22
N GLY A 30 -12.35 38.67 -26.40
CA GLY A 30 -11.75 39.35 -27.54
C GLY A 30 -12.53 39.05 -28.79
N LYS A 31 -13.11 40.10 -29.41
CA LYS A 31 -13.82 40.09 -30.71
C LYS A 31 -12.87 39.64 -31.81
N LEU A 32 -13.33 38.68 -32.61
CA LEU A 32 -12.68 38.33 -33.89
C LEU A 32 -12.70 39.53 -34.85
N LYS A 33 -11.55 39.94 -35.32
CA LYS A 33 -11.36 40.63 -36.59
C LYS A 33 -10.46 39.75 -37.46
N SER A 34 -10.96 39.49 -38.66
CA SER A 34 -10.32 38.75 -39.73
C SER A 34 -8.99 39.37 -40.13
N ALA A 35 -7.96 38.56 -40.23
CA ALA A 35 -6.82 38.76 -41.13
C ALA A 35 -6.09 37.42 -41.35
N SER A 36 -6.04 37.02 -42.61
CA SER A 36 -5.31 35.84 -43.07
C SER A 36 -3.82 36.04 -42.95
N SER A 37 -3.16 35.16 -42.20
CA SER A 37 -1.72 34.91 -42.31
C SER A 37 -1.44 33.48 -41.83
N ILE A 38 -1.08 32.63 -42.77
CA ILE A 38 -0.63 31.26 -42.48
C ILE A 38 0.72 31.36 -41.79
N ILE A 39 0.74 31.22 -40.49
CA ILE A 39 1.94 30.97 -39.71
C ILE A 39 1.94 29.50 -39.40
N ILE A 40 2.88 28.78 -40.02
CA ILE A 40 3.20 27.40 -39.64
C ILE A 40 3.83 27.46 -38.25
N SER A 41 3.01 27.22 -37.25
CA SER A 41 3.49 27.04 -35.87
C SER A 41 4.10 25.65 -35.72
N PRO A 42 5.29 25.52 -35.11
CA PRO A 42 5.84 24.19 -34.85
C PRO A 42 4.85 23.42 -33.95
N ILE A 43 4.44 22.27 -34.42
CA ILE A 43 3.66 21.33 -33.61
C ILE A 43 4.57 20.89 -32.48
N THR A 44 4.40 21.49 -31.32
CA THR A 44 4.97 20.97 -30.08
C THR A 44 4.21 19.69 -29.78
N ILE A 45 4.80 18.56 -30.14
CA ILE A 45 4.33 17.26 -29.68
C ILE A 45 4.55 17.26 -28.16
N ALA A 46 3.54 17.59 -27.41
CA ALA A 46 3.50 17.32 -26.00
C ALA A 46 3.54 15.78 -25.86
N ILE A 47 4.71 15.24 -25.58
CA ILE A 47 4.83 13.87 -25.11
C ILE A 47 4.11 13.87 -23.74
N ILE A 48 2.83 13.52 -23.77
CA ILE A 48 2.10 13.16 -22.55
C ILE A 48 2.77 11.87 -22.10
N SER A 49 3.71 11.98 -21.19
CA SER A 49 4.17 10.82 -20.44
C SER A 49 2.93 10.31 -19.71
N TYR A 50 2.33 9.26 -20.24
CA TYR A 50 1.40 8.45 -19.48
C TYR A 50 2.20 7.90 -18.30
N ALA A 51 2.07 8.54 -17.15
CA ALA A 51 2.39 7.85 -15.92
C ALA A 51 1.48 6.61 -15.93
N PRO A 52 2.04 5.40 -15.87
CA PRO A 52 1.20 4.21 -15.82
C PRO A 52 0.20 4.37 -14.68
N PRO A 53 -1.06 3.93 -14.86
CA PRO A 53 -2.03 3.98 -13.78
C PRO A 53 -1.39 3.36 -12.55
N SER A 54 -1.41 4.06 -11.43
CA SER A 54 -0.90 3.54 -10.15
C SER A 54 -1.72 2.31 -9.80
N LEU A 55 -1.06 1.17 -9.82
CA LEU A 55 -1.64 -0.17 -9.67
C LEU A 55 -1.56 -0.58 -8.20
N ALA A 56 -2.57 -1.27 -7.68
CA ALA A 56 -2.54 -1.79 -6.31
C ALA A 56 -1.76 -3.11 -6.25
N ALA A 57 -1.43 -3.63 -5.07
CA ALA A 57 -0.60 -4.79 -4.78
C ALA A 57 -0.13 -5.57 -6.02
N THR A 58 1.11 -5.32 -6.46
CA THR A 58 1.68 -6.03 -7.62
C THR A 58 2.64 -7.10 -7.15
N VAL A 59 2.45 -8.32 -7.66
CA VAL A 59 3.22 -9.51 -7.30
C VAL A 59 3.84 -10.16 -8.54
N ASN A 60 4.87 -10.98 -8.33
CA ASN A 60 5.59 -11.70 -9.38
C ASN A 60 4.71 -12.78 -10.03
N ALA A 61 4.56 -12.73 -11.35
CA ALA A 61 3.79 -13.69 -12.15
C ALA A 61 4.37 -15.11 -12.15
N ASP A 62 5.64 -15.30 -11.86
CA ASP A 62 6.28 -16.62 -11.81
C ASP A 62 5.83 -17.42 -10.56
N ILE A 63 5.40 -16.74 -9.51
CA ILE A 63 4.90 -17.34 -8.28
C ILE A 63 3.37 -17.42 -8.33
N SER A 64 2.78 -18.47 -7.75
CA SER A 64 1.33 -18.55 -7.66
C SER A 64 0.77 -17.36 -6.86
N TYR A 65 -0.25 -16.73 -7.41
CA TYR A 65 -0.97 -15.67 -6.70
C TYR A 65 -1.53 -16.15 -5.35
N GLN A 66 -1.93 -17.43 -5.27
CA GLN A 66 -2.39 -18.05 -4.03
C GLN A 66 -1.33 -18.02 -2.93
N THR A 67 -0.03 -18.14 -3.29
CA THR A 67 1.07 -18.06 -2.31
C THR A 67 1.10 -16.71 -1.59
N PHE A 68 0.86 -15.59 -2.30
CA PHE A 68 0.78 -14.26 -1.70
C PHE A 68 -0.47 -14.07 -0.83
N ARG A 69 -1.57 -14.76 -1.16
CA ARG A 69 -2.77 -14.79 -0.31
C ARG A 69 -2.54 -15.61 0.95
N ASP A 70 -2.01 -16.82 0.80
CA ASP A 70 -1.71 -17.70 1.93
C ASP A 70 -0.74 -17.04 2.91
N PHE A 71 0.25 -16.31 2.39
CA PHE A 71 1.15 -15.49 3.20
C PHE A 71 0.37 -14.48 4.03
N ALA A 72 -0.49 -13.66 3.41
CA ALA A 72 -1.24 -12.60 4.10
C ALA A 72 -2.30 -13.13 5.07
N GLU A 73 -2.83 -14.30 4.78
CA GLU A 73 -3.88 -14.95 5.58
C GLU A 73 -3.34 -15.92 6.65
N ASN A 74 -2.00 -15.99 6.82
CA ASN A 74 -1.34 -16.94 7.72
C ASN A 74 -1.77 -18.41 7.49
N LYS A 75 -1.89 -18.83 6.23
CA LYS A 75 -2.34 -20.16 5.83
C LYS A 75 -1.21 -21.05 5.32
N GLY A 76 -1.43 -22.36 5.33
CA GLY A 76 -0.50 -23.33 4.79
C GLY A 76 0.86 -23.28 5.47
N ALA A 77 1.93 -23.07 4.70
CA ALA A 77 3.29 -22.92 5.22
C ALA A 77 3.51 -21.63 6.01
N PHE A 78 2.60 -20.65 5.90
CA PHE A 78 2.74 -19.32 6.51
C PHE A 78 1.98 -19.16 7.83
N ILE A 79 1.74 -20.24 8.55
CA ILE A 79 1.12 -20.17 9.88
C ILE A 79 2.00 -19.32 10.81
N VAL A 80 1.35 -18.64 11.76
CA VAL A 80 2.03 -17.79 12.75
C VAL A 80 3.18 -18.53 13.42
N GLY A 81 4.37 -17.91 13.46
CA GLY A 81 5.58 -18.49 14.05
C GLY A 81 6.37 -19.42 13.13
N ALA A 82 5.86 -19.79 11.95
CA ALA A 82 6.61 -20.58 10.99
C ALA A 82 7.90 -19.86 10.54
N SER A 83 8.97 -20.59 10.33
CA SER A 83 10.28 -20.07 9.92
C SER A 83 10.91 -20.94 8.84
N ASN A 84 11.90 -20.40 8.13
CA ASN A 84 12.61 -21.14 7.07
C ASN A 84 11.66 -21.70 6.00
N ILE A 85 10.75 -20.86 5.54
CA ILE A 85 9.70 -21.24 4.59
C ILE A 85 10.27 -21.17 3.18
N ASN A 86 10.32 -22.31 2.50
CA ASN A 86 10.71 -22.38 1.09
C ASN A 86 9.62 -21.81 0.19
N ILE A 87 10.01 -20.94 -0.72
CA ILE A 87 9.12 -20.37 -1.73
C ILE A 87 9.47 -20.95 -3.08
N TYR A 88 8.48 -21.48 -3.77
CA TYR A 88 8.62 -22.10 -5.08
C TYR A 88 7.86 -21.30 -6.14
N ASP A 89 8.38 -21.31 -7.36
CA ASP A 89 7.65 -20.80 -8.52
C ASP A 89 6.56 -21.80 -8.97
N LYS A 90 5.82 -21.44 -10.02
CA LYS A 90 4.77 -22.27 -10.63
C LYS A 90 5.27 -23.58 -11.21
N ASN A 91 6.58 -23.69 -11.46
CA ASN A 91 7.23 -24.89 -12.00
C ASN A 91 7.84 -25.76 -10.89
N GLY A 92 7.69 -25.37 -9.62
CA GLY A 92 8.25 -26.07 -8.48
C GLY A 92 9.74 -25.79 -8.26
N VAL A 93 10.29 -24.74 -8.88
CA VAL A 93 11.68 -24.34 -8.65
C VAL A 93 11.76 -23.46 -7.41
N LEU A 94 12.70 -23.74 -6.52
CA LEU A 94 12.94 -22.94 -5.33
C LEU A 94 13.46 -21.53 -5.73
N VAL A 95 12.69 -20.49 -5.40
CA VAL A 95 13.05 -19.10 -5.68
C VAL A 95 13.66 -18.37 -4.47
N GLY A 96 13.51 -18.92 -3.27
CA GLY A 96 14.13 -18.41 -2.05
C GLY A 96 13.49 -18.95 -0.80
N VAL A 97 13.99 -18.47 0.35
CA VAL A 97 13.54 -18.89 1.68
C VAL A 97 13.19 -17.66 2.52
N LEU A 98 12.11 -17.71 3.27
CA LEU A 98 11.80 -16.74 4.32
C LEU A 98 12.47 -17.21 5.61
N ASP A 99 13.67 -16.73 5.87
CA ASP A 99 14.53 -17.15 6.97
C ASP A 99 14.90 -16.03 7.96
N LYS A 100 14.58 -14.79 7.63
CA LYS A 100 14.99 -13.60 8.42
C LYS A 100 14.20 -13.40 9.71
N ALA A 101 12.99 -13.97 9.80
CA ALA A 101 12.10 -13.86 10.95
C ALA A 101 11.01 -14.95 10.90
N PRO A 102 10.45 -15.35 12.06
CA PRO A 102 9.24 -16.17 12.07
C PRO A 102 8.05 -15.38 11.48
N MET A 103 7.05 -16.08 10.96
CA MET A 103 5.83 -15.42 10.45
C MET A 103 5.11 -14.64 11.55
N PRO A 104 4.71 -13.38 11.31
CA PRO A 104 3.88 -12.63 12.24
C PRO A 104 2.44 -13.12 12.25
N ASP A 105 1.71 -12.72 13.27
CA ASP A 105 0.25 -12.78 13.26
C ASP A 105 -0.29 -11.53 12.54
N PHE A 106 -0.91 -11.73 11.38
CA PHE A 106 -1.51 -10.67 10.59
C PHE A 106 -2.98 -10.40 10.94
N SER A 107 -3.56 -11.12 11.88
CA SER A 107 -4.99 -11.06 12.21
C SER A 107 -5.48 -9.70 12.70
N SER A 108 -4.55 -8.82 13.12
CA SER A 108 -4.86 -7.42 13.47
C SER A 108 -5.23 -6.55 12.26
N ALA A 109 -4.91 -6.96 11.03
CA ALA A 109 -5.39 -6.29 9.83
C ALA A 109 -6.87 -6.62 9.58
N THR A 110 -7.64 -5.63 9.10
CA THR A 110 -9.05 -5.84 8.79
C THR A 110 -9.24 -6.85 7.67
N MET A 111 -10.17 -7.78 7.86
CA MET A 111 -10.52 -8.80 6.86
C MET A 111 -11.74 -8.40 6.02
N ASN A 112 -12.65 -7.65 6.59
CA ASN A 112 -13.81 -7.10 5.88
C ASN A 112 -14.09 -5.69 6.42
N THR A 113 -14.39 -4.79 5.52
CA THR A 113 -14.66 -3.38 5.83
C THR A 113 -15.91 -2.89 5.09
N GLY A 114 -16.73 -3.79 4.62
CA GLY A 114 -17.94 -3.49 3.86
C GLY A 114 -17.63 -2.96 2.46
N THR A 115 -17.28 -1.68 2.34
CA THR A 115 -17.04 -1.02 1.05
C THR A 115 -15.57 -0.82 0.70
N LEU A 116 -14.67 -0.99 1.67
CA LEU A 116 -13.24 -0.80 1.49
C LEU A 116 -12.51 -2.14 1.31
N PRO A 117 -11.30 -2.13 0.71
CA PRO A 117 -10.49 -3.32 0.62
C PRO A 117 -10.10 -3.87 1.98
N PRO A 118 -9.92 -5.19 2.16
CA PRO A 118 -9.35 -5.74 3.37
C PRO A 118 -7.93 -5.20 3.62
N GLY A 119 -7.54 -5.09 4.90
CA GLY A 119 -6.23 -4.60 5.29
C GLY A 119 -6.04 -3.10 5.24
N ASP A 120 -7.05 -2.30 5.00
CA ASP A 120 -6.98 -0.83 4.98
C ASP A 120 -6.96 -0.21 6.40
N HIS A 121 -7.23 -0.98 7.43
CA HIS A 121 -7.11 -0.62 8.83
C HIS A 121 -6.36 -1.70 9.60
N THR A 122 -5.68 -1.29 10.67
CA THR A 122 -4.97 -2.21 11.56
C THR A 122 -5.33 -1.93 13.01
N LEU A 123 -5.73 -2.97 13.74
CA LEU A 123 -5.98 -2.90 15.17
C LEU A 123 -4.63 -2.75 15.91
N TYR A 124 -4.41 -1.61 16.57
CA TYR A 124 -3.19 -1.35 17.36
C TYR A 124 -3.44 -1.24 18.87
N SER A 125 -4.69 -1.26 19.26
CA SER A 125 -5.14 -1.28 20.66
C SER A 125 -6.49 -2.00 20.69
N PRO A 126 -6.92 -2.58 21.80
CA PRO A 126 -8.11 -3.43 21.83
C PRO A 126 -9.40 -2.80 21.27
N GLN A 127 -9.46 -1.48 21.19
CA GLN A 127 -10.63 -0.74 20.69
C GLN A 127 -10.29 0.32 19.64
N TYR A 128 -9.02 0.36 19.16
CA TYR A 128 -8.60 1.40 18.23
C TYR A 128 -7.87 0.81 17.03
N VAL A 129 -8.22 1.34 15.88
CA VAL A 129 -7.54 1.05 14.61
C VAL A 129 -6.82 2.28 14.08
N VAL A 130 -5.78 2.05 13.30
CA VAL A 130 -5.05 3.07 12.56
C VAL A 130 -5.23 2.84 11.07
N THR A 131 -5.28 3.94 10.30
CA THR A 131 -5.34 3.95 8.84
C THR A 131 -4.77 5.25 8.29
N ALA A 132 -4.68 5.37 6.96
CA ALA A 132 -4.36 6.65 6.33
C ALA A 132 -5.53 7.64 6.45
N LYS A 133 -5.24 8.92 6.69
CA LYS A 133 -6.24 9.97 6.91
C LYS A 133 -7.18 10.15 5.72
N HIS A 134 -6.68 9.97 4.50
CA HIS A 134 -7.49 10.09 3.28
C HIS A 134 -8.38 8.87 3.03
N VAL A 135 -8.23 7.76 3.76
CA VAL A 135 -9.11 6.60 3.65
C VAL A 135 -10.45 6.95 4.28
N ASN A 136 -11.45 7.16 3.45
CA ASN A 136 -12.82 7.45 3.86
C ASN A 136 -13.71 6.32 3.36
N GLY A 137 -14.61 5.84 4.20
CA GLY A 137 -15.51 4.75 3.82
C GLY A 137 -16.05 4.01 5.01
N SER A 138 -16.13 2.71 4.90
CA SER A 138 -16.87 1.86 5.83
C SER A 138 -16.65 2.20 7.30
N ASP A 139 -17.75 2.36 8.00
CA ASP A 139 -17.77 2.46 9.45
C ASP A 139 -17.94 1.08 10.12
N ILE A 140 -17.97 0.00 9.33
CA ILE A 140 -18.05 -1.38 9.79
C ILE A 140 -16.81 -2.14 9.37
N MET A 141 -16.22 -2.90 10.28
CA MET A 141 -15.05 -3.73 10.01
C MET A 141 -15.04 -4.99 10.88
N SER A 142 -14.32 -6.02 10.40
CA SER A 142 -14.13 -7.27 11.13
C SER A 142 -12.66 -7.71 11.10
N PHE A 143 -12.29 -8.58 12.02
CA PHE A 143 -10.92 -9.08 12.20
C PHE A 143 -10.92 -10.61 12.28
N GLY A 144 -9.81 -11.21 11.87
CA GLY A 144 -9.63 -12.65 11.93
C GLY A 144 -10.70 -13.41 11.12
N TYR A 145 -10.93 -14.67 11.49
CA TYR A 145 -11.88 -15.55 10.79
C TYR A 145 -13.29 -15.51 11.36
N ILE A 146 -13.51 -14.99 12.58
CA ILE A 146 -14.80 -15.03 13.29
C ILE A 146 -15.72 -13.89 12.84
N GLN A 147 -15.25 -12.94 12.10
CA GLN A 147 -16.01 -11.85 11.45
C GLN A 147 -17.11 -11.19 12.32
N ASN A 148 -16.80 -10.89 13.58
CA ASN A 148 -17.64 -10.00 14.36
C ASN A 148 -17.59 -8.58 13.77
N ASP A 149 -18.74 -7.96 13.62
CA ASP A 149 -18.81 -6.57 13.16
C ASP A 149 -18.49 -5.58 14.29
N TYR A 150 -17.60 -4.65 13.96
CA TYR A 150 -17.22 -3.51 14.78
C TYR A 150 -17.56 -2.22 14.05
N THR A 151 -18.27 -1.33 14.72
CA THR A 151 -18.66 -0.03 14.15
C THR A 151 -17.76 1.08 14.66
N VAL A 152 -17.33 1.96 13.78
CA VAL A 152 -16.59 3.17 14.16
C VAL A 152 -17.51 4.14 14.86
N VAL A 153 -17.12 4.60 16.05
CA VAL A 153 -17.89 5.56 16.87
C VAL A 153 -17.13 6.86 17.13
N GLY A 154 -15.95 7.01 16.59
CA GLY A 154 -15.16 8.23 16.68
C GLY A 154 -13.85 8.12 15.90
N GLU A 155 -13.32 9.24 15.50
CA GLU A 155 -12.02 9.29 14.81
C GLU A 155 -11.19 10.50 15.25
N ASN A 156 -9.89 10.38 15.15
CA ASN A 156 -8.92 11.43 15.40
C ASN A 156 -7.92 11.50 14.25
N ASN A 157 -7.89 12.63 13.57
CA ASN A 157 -7.01 12.89 12.45
C ASN A 157 -5.71 13.55 12.94
N HIS A 158 -4.58 13.01 12.51
CA HIS A 158 -3.30 13.69 12.77
C HIS A 158 -3.26 15.05 12.04
N ASN A 159 -2.74 16.08 12.71
CA ASN A 159 -2.78 17.46 12.18
C ASN A 159 -1.96 17.64 10.90
N SER A 160 -0.80 17.01 10.79
CA SER A 160 0.18 17.21 9.72
C SER A 160 0.51 15.97 8.89
N LEU A 161 0.24 14.77 9.39
CA LEU A 161 0.52 13.51 8.70
C LEU A 161 -0.77 12.91 8.16
N ASP A 162 -0.63 12.09 7.12
CA ASP A 162 -1.72 11.33 6.53
C ASP A 162 -2.03 10.07 7.36
N ILE A 163 -2.32 10.27 8.64
CA ILE A 163 -2.66 9.23 9.61
C ILE A 163 -3.91 9.64 10.36
N LYS A 164 -4.80 8.68 10.59
CA LYS A 164 -5.91 8.79 11.55
C LYS A 164 -6.07 7.54 12.38
N THR A 165 -6.60 7.72 13.57
CA THR A 165 -7.05 6.63 14.45
C THR A 165 -8.55 6.65 14.55
N ARG A 166 -9.17 5.47 14.64
CA ARG A 166 -10.63 5.33 14.75
C ARG A 166 -10.96 4.46 15.95
N ARG A 167 -11.96 4.86 16.73
CA ARG A 167 -12.43 4.11 17.87
C ARG A 167 -13.61 3.23 17.47
N LEU A 168 -13.55 1.97 17.88
CA LEU A 168 -14.60 0.99 17.68
C LEU A 168 -15.66 1.05 18.82
N ASN A 169 -16.87 0.63 18.54
CA ASN A 169 -17.98 0.62 19.48
C ASN A 169 -17.79 -0.36 20.67
N LYS A 170 -16.96 -1.38 20.49
CA LYS A 170 -16.65 -2.40 21.51
C LYS A 170 -15.19 -2.87 21.38
N ILE A 171 -14.69 -3.55 22.38
CA ILE A 171 -13.36 -4.16 22.41
C ILE A 171 -13.34 -5.36 21.45
N VAL A 172 -12.29 -5.47 20.65
CA VAL A 172 -11.99 -6.65 19.82
C VAL A 172 -11.35 -7.69 20.71
N THR A 173 -11.86 -8.90 20.72
CA THR A 173 -11.42 -9.99 21.60
C THR A 173 -10.90 -11.21 20.85
N GLU A 174 -11.22 -11.35 19.58
CA GLU A 174 -10.85 -12.51 18.74
C GLU A 174 -9.43 -12.46 18.17
N VAL A 175 -8.82 -11.27 18.17
CA VAL A 175 -7.45 -11.07 17.69
C VAL A 175 -6.67 -10.15 18.63
N ALA A 176 -5.36 -10.32 18.67
CA ALA A 176 -4.49 -9.42 19.41
C ALA A 176 -4.18 -8.15 18.59
N PRO A 177 -4.15 -6.98 19.21
CA PRO A 177 -3.65 -5.77 18.57
C PRO A 177 -2.19 -5.91 18.14
N ALA A 178 -1.84 -5.33 16.99
CA ALA A 178 -0.44 -5.20 16.59
C ALA A 178 0.30 -4.25 17.53
N GLU A 179 1.49 -4.63 17.95
CA GLU A 179 2.35 -3.75 18.74
C GLU A 179 2.94 -2.65 17.85
N VAL A 180 2.78 -1.41 18.24
CA VAL A 180 3.33 -0.26 17.49
C VAL A 180 4.82 -0.09 17.80
N SER A 181 5.62 0.20 16.77
CA SER A 181 7.04 0.49 16.93
C SER A 181 7.25 1.73 17.82
N SER A 182 8.08 1.59 18.85
CA SER A 182 8.50 2.72 19.67
C SER A 182 9.66 3.54 19.07
N VAL A 183 10.18 3.12 17.91
CA VAL A 183 11.36 3.74 17.29
C VAL A 183 10.99 4.96 16.47
N GLY A 184 9.77 5.01 15.98
CA GLY A 184 9.36 6.05 15.03
C GLY A 184 10.14 5.95 13.71
N ALA A 185 10.18 7.01 12.93
CA ALA A 185 10.86 7.07 11.63
C ALA A 185 12.36 7.46 11.77
N VAL A 186 13.07 6.83 12.68
CA VAL A 186 14.50 7.10 12.93
C VAL A 186 15.33 6.64 11.73
N ASN A 187 16.18 7.54 11.23
CA ASN A 187 17.05 7.25 10.09
C ASN A 187 17.99 6.07 10.41
N GLY A 188 18.11 5.15 9.47
CA GLY A 188 18.96 3.95 9.58
C GLY A 188 18.36 2.80 10.39
N ALA A 189 17.32 3.00 11.19
CA ALA A 189 16.72 1.93 11.99
C ALA A 189 16.11 0.81 11.15
N TYR A 190 15.59 1.16 9.97
CA TYR A 190 14.88 0.27 9.05
C TYR A 190 15.71 -0.11 7.81
N GLN A 191 17.01 0.14 7.84
CA GLN A 191 17.93 -0.23 6.78
C GLN A 191 18.58 -1.58 7.06
N GLU A 192 19.20 -2.18 6.04
CA GLU A 192 20.01 -3.38 6.22
C GLU A 192 21.11 -3.15 7.28
N GLY A 193 21.25 -4.11 8.19
CA GLY A 193 22.12 -3.95 9.35
C GLY A 193 21.57 -3.09 10.49
N GLY A 194 20.41 -2.48 10.31
CA GLY A 194 19.72 -1.69 11.32
C GLY A 194 19.03 -2.53 12.41
N ARG A 195 18.11 -1.90 13.12
CA ARG A 195 17.40 -2.53 14.25
C ARG A 195 16.41 -3.61 13.81
N PHE A 196 15.80 -3.45 12.64
CA PHE A 196 14.81 -4.36 12.06
C PHE A 196 15.43 -5.16 10.92
N THR A 197 15.10 -6.44 10.82
CA THR A 197 15.76 -7.38 9.89
C THR A 197 14.82 -8.01 8.87
N ALA A 198 13.52 -7.94 9.08
CA ALA A 198 12.53 -8.37 8.10
C ALA A 198 11.38 -7.37 8.05
N PHE A 199 10.83 -7.18 6.86
CA PHE A 199 9.73 -6.26 6.61
C PHE A 199 8.69 -6.97 5.76
N TYR A 200 7.49 -7.11 6.32
CA TYR A 200 6.36 -7.75 5.67
C TYR A 200 5.21 -6.75 5.59
N ARG A 201 4.54 -6.73 4.48
CA ARG A 201 3.40 -5.86 4.27
C ARG A 201 2.19 -6.61 3.76
N LEU A 202 1.03 -6.03 4.00
CA LEU A 202 -0.23 -6.51 3.47
C LEU A 202 -0.84 -5.45 2.55
N GLY A 203 -1.83 -5.84 1.78
CA GLY A 203 -2.64 -4.95 0.96
C GLY A 203 -3.82 -5.71 0.37
N GLY A 204 -4.96 -5.06 0.28
CA GLY A 204 -6.18 -5.63 -0.26
C GLY A 204 -6.80 -4.79 -1.37
N GLY A 205 -6.08 -3.77 -1.86
CA GLY A 205 -6.53 -2.93 -2.97
C GLY A 205 -6.64 -3.68 -4.30
N LEU A 206 -6.56 -2.96 -5.41
CA LEU A 206 -6.51 -3.57 -6.75
C LEU A 206 -5.27 -4.46 -6.86
N GLN A 207 -5.38 -5.63 -7.46
CA GLN A 207 -4.30 -6.62 -7.45
C GLN A 207 -3.89 -7.03 -8.86
N TYR A 208 -2.57 -7.06 -9.07
CA TYR A 208 -1.96 -7.34 -10.35
C TYR A 208 -0.83 -8.36 -10.20
N ILE A 209 -0.67 -9.17 -11.21
CA ILE A 209 0.55 -9.94 -11.44
C ILE A 209 1.37 -9.26 -12.53
N LYS A 210 2.68 -9.22 -12.35
CA LYS A 210 3.63 -8.66 -13.31
C LYS A 210 4.59 -9.72 -13.76
N ASP A 211 4.76 -9.87 -15.08
CA ASP A 211 5.77 -10.74 -15.67
C ASP A 211 7.13 -10.04 -15.83
N LYS A 212 8.17 -10.80 -16.19
CA LYS A 212 9.53 -10.28 -16.41
C LYS A 212 9.63 -9.31 -17.59
N ASN A 213 8.67 -9.33 -18.50
CA ASN A 213 8.61 -8.42 -19.64
C ASN A 213 7.92 -7.09 -19.26
N GLY A 214 7.43 -6.98 -18.03
CA GLY A 214 6.74 -5.81 -17.54
C GLY A 214 5.24 -5.81 -17.79
N ASN A 215 4.68 -6.87 -18.39
CA ASN A 215 3.25 -6.97 -18.62
C ASN A 215 2.51 -7.14 -17.30
N LEU A 216 1.39 -6.43 -17.17
CA LEU A 216 0.55 -6.42 -16.00
C LEU A 216 -0.78 -7.07 -16.32
N THR A 217 -1.17 -8.06 -15.52
CA THR A 217 -2.48 -8.69 -15.58
C THR A 217 -3.22 -8.42 -14.29
N GLN A 218 -4.38 -7.78 -14.39
CA GLN A 218 -5.24 -7.55 -13.24
C GLN A 218 -5.87 -8.87 -12.80
N VAL A 219 -5.68 -9.22 -11.54
CA VAL A 219 -6.23 -10.46 -10.95
C VAL A 219 -7.56 -10.19 -10.28
N TYR A 220 -7.71 -9.00 -9.68
CA TYR A 220 -8.91 -8.61 -8.96
C TYR A 220 -9.22 -7.13 -9.13
N THR A 221 -10.49 -6.79 -9.35
CA THR A 221 -10.94 -5.42 -9.61
C THR A 221 -11.32 -4.64 -8.35
N ASN A 222 -11.72 -5.32 -7.28
CA ASN A 222 -12.35 -4.69 -6.11
C ASN A 222 -11.79 -5.17 -4.77
N GLY A 223 -10.51 -5.54 -4.71
CA GLY A 223 -9.86 -5.80 -3.43
C GLY A 223 -10.58 -6.80 -2.52
N GLY A 224 -11.11 -7.90 -3.09
CA GLY A 224 -11.86 -8.88 -2.30
C GLY A 224 -10.99 -9.76 -1.40
N PHE A 225 -9.66 -9.69 -1.54
CA PHE A 225 -8.74 -10.57 -0.83
C PHE A 225 -7.50 -9.80 -0.36
N LEU A 226 -7.02 -10.18 0.82
CA LEU A 226 -5.75 -9.73 1.32
C LEU A 226 -4.61 -10.47 0.60
N THR A 227 -3.59 -9.73 0.19
CA THR A 227 -2.31 -10.27 -0.24
C THR A 227 -1.18 -9.67 0.58
N GLY A 228 -0.06 -10.33 0.62
CA GLY A 228 1.08 -9.84 1.36
C GLY A 228 2.39 -10.34 0.76
N GLY A 229 3.48 -9.83 1.30
CA GLY A 229 4.80 -10.26 0.89
C GLY A 229 5.90 -9.47 1.56
N THR A 230 7.10 -9.64 1.01
CA THR A 230 8.32 -9.05 1.54
C THR A 230 8.66 -7.74 0.85
N ILE A 231 9.31 -6.86 1.57
CA ILE A 231 9.98 -5.68 1.01
C ILE A 231 11.40 -5.60 1.56
N SER A 232 12.28 -4.87 0.87
CA SER A 232 13.61 -4.56 1.37
C SER A 232 13.55 -3.51 2.48
N ALA A 233 14.71 -3.16 3.01
CA ALA A 233 14.86 -2.13 4.01
C ALA A 233 14.18 -0.80 3.63
N LEU A 234 13.77 -0.07 4.65
CA LEU A 234 13.07 1.20 4.54
C LEU A 234 14.01 2.37 4.86
N SER A 235 13.78 3.51 4.25
CA SER A 235 14.50 4.74 4.53
C SER A 235 13.60 5.75 5.22
N SER A 236 14.18 6.58 6.11
CA SER A 236 13.43 7.71 6.66
C SER A 236 13.22 8.79 5.57
N TYR A 237 12.10 9.49 5.67
CA TYR A 237 11.69 10.53 4.76
C TYR A 237 11.05 11.68 5.55
N ASN A 238 11.01 12.87 4.96
CA ASN A 238 10.38 14.05 5.56
C ASN A 238 10.87 14.36 6.98
N ASN A 239 12.20 14.55 7.13
CA ASN A 239 12.85 14.85 8.41
C ASN A 239 12.54 13.84 9.53
N GLY A 240 12.44 12.56 9.19
CA GLY A 240 12.19 11.51 10.16
C GLY A 240 10.72 11.36 10.59
N GLN A 241 9.80 12.02 9.91
CA GLN A 241 8.36 11.86 10.20
C GLN A 241 7.72 10.68 9.48
N MET A 242 8.36 10.17 8.43
CA MET A 242 7.87 9.08 7.60
C MET A 242 8.99 8.10 7.28
N ILE A 243 8.63 6.88 6.96
CA ILE A 243 9.49 5.91 6.33
C ILE A 243 8.95 5.59 4.95
N THR A 244 9.83 5.29 4.00
CA THR A 244 9.48 4.94 2.63
C THR A 244 10.18 3.64 2.23
N ALA A 245 9.45 2.77 1.55
CA ALA A 245 10.03 1.64 0.85
C ALA A 245 10.53 2.09 -0.52
N PRO A 246 11.66 1.55 -1.01
CA PRO A 246 12.01 1.72 -2.41
C PRO A 246 10.87 1.20 -3.28
N THR A 247 10.51 1.94 -4.31
CA THR A 247 9.57 1.49 -5.35
C THR A 247 10.21 0.31 -6.06
N GLY A 248 9.78 -0.92 -5.67
CA GLY A 248 10.63 -2.05 -5.92
C GLY A 248 10.45 -2.69 -7.27
N ASP A 249 11.55 -3.10 -7.83
CA ASP A 249 11.56 -4.21 -8.74
C ASP A 249 11.21 -5.49 -7.96
N ILE A 250 10.01 -6.05 -8.21
CA ILE A 250 9.55 -7.28 -7.57
C ILE A 250 10.37 -8.51 -8.00
N PHE A 251 11.20 -8.36 -9.02
CA PHE A 251 12.13 -9.40 -9.49
C PHE A 251 13.52 -9.27 -8.86
N ASN A 252 13.79 -8.20 -8.10
CA ASN A 252 15.05 -8.04 -7.40
C ASN A 252 15.09 -8.95 -6.15
N PRO A 253 16.00 -9.94 -6.09
CA PRO A 253 16.11 -10.86 -4.96
C PRO A 253 16.34 -10.18 -3.60
N ALA A 254 16.91 -8.97 -3.59
CA ALA A 254 17.11 -8.18 -2.37
C ALA A 254 15.79 -7.84 -1.65
N ASN A 255 14.67 -7.79 -2.39
CA ASN A 255 13.34 -7.55 -1.83
C ASN A 255 12.71 -8.80 -1.21
N GLY A 256 13.41 -9.93 -1.25
CA GLY A 256 12.95 -11.22 -0.76
C GLY A 256 12.13 -12.02 -1.79
N PRO A 257 11.90 -13.30 -1.50
CA PRO A 257 11.29 -14.22 -2.47
C PRO A 257 9.80 -13.95 -2.76
N LEU A 258 9.11 -13.22 -1.88
CA LEU A 258 7.73 -12.79 -2.06
C LEU A 258 7.64 -11.27 -2.22
N ALA A 259 8.60 -10.68 -2.94
CA ALA A 259 8.60 -9.24 -3.16
C ALA A 259 7.28 -8.76 -3.77
N ASN A 260 6.74 -7.70 -3.21
CA ASN A 260 5.58 -7.03 -3.73
C ASN A 260 5.68 -5.52 -3.48
N TYR A 261 4.90 -4.70 -4.18
CA TYR A 261 4.84 -3.27 -3.90
C TYR A 261 3.41 -2.74 -3.84
N LEU A 262 3.27 -1.66 -3.05
CA LEU A 262 1.99 -0.98 -2.80
C LEU A 262 1.51 -0.22 -4.02
N ASN A 263 0.20 -0.15 -4.14
CA ASN A 263 -0.47 0.58 -5.20
C ASN A 263 -1.76 1.24 -4.69
N LYS A 264 -2.55 1.78 -5.61
CA LYS A 264 -3.83 2.41 -5.30
C LYS A 264 -4.78 1.41 -4.61
N GLY A 265 -5.32 1.82 -3.45
CA GLY A 265 -6.23 1.00 -2.65
C GLY A 265 -5.56 0.25 -1.50
N ASP A 266 -4.21 0.26 -1.42
CA ASP A 266 -3.48 -0.25 -0.25
C ASP A 266 -3.27 0.83 0.83
N SER A 267 -3.91 1.99 0.69
CA SER A 267 -3.84 3.06 1.68
C SER A 267 -4.34 2.57 3.05
N GLY A 268 -3.54 2.81 4.08
CA GLY A 268 -3.85 2.35 5.44
C GLY A 268 -3.42 0.93 5.75
N SER A 269 -2.96 0.16 4.76
CA SER A 269 -2.47 -1.21 4.95
C SER A 269 -1.21 -1.27 5.81
N PRO A 270 -1.08 -2.31 6.67
CA PRO A 270 0.02 -2.39 7.61
C PRO A 270 1.34 -2.79 6.97
N LEU A 271 2.40 -2.26 7.57
CA LEU A 271 3.77 -2.70 7.38
C LEU A 271 4.30 -3.22 8.71
N PHE A 272 4.68 -4.47 8.75
CA PHE A 272 5.28 -5.11 9.91
C PHE A 272 6.79 -5.16 9.79
N ALA A 273 7.48 -4.81 10.87
CA ALA A 273 8.94 -4.88 10.97
C ALA A 273 9.35 -5.80 12.13
N TYR A 274 10.31 -6.72 11.89
CA TYR A 274 10.80 -7.63 12.90
C TYR A 274 12.01 -7.08 13.63
N GLU A 275 11.85 -6.80 14.93
CA GLU A 275 12.92 -6.36 15.80
C GLU A 275 13.71 -7.57 16.33
N LYS A 276 14.87 -7.86 15.72
CA LYS A 276 15.66 -9.07 16.00
C LYS A 276 16.05 -9.22 17.47
N LYS A 277 16.48 -8.12 18.11
CA LYS A 277 16.93 -8.16 19.51
C LYS A 277 15.81 -8.50 20.49
N LYS A 278 14.59 -8.03 20.22
CA LYS A 278 13.43 -8.29 21.05
C LYS A 278 12.61 -9.49 20.60
N LYS A 279 12.98 -10.09 19.47
CA LYS A 279 12.29 -11.24 18.86
C LYS A 279 10.79 -11.01 18.69
N LYS A 280 10.42 -9.81 18.24
CA LYS A 280 9.01 -9.44 18.07
C LYS A 280 8.77 -8.64 16.79
N TRP A 281 7.55 -8.78 16.29
CA TRP A 281 7.02 -7.95 15.23
C TRP A 281 6.41 -6.66 15.79
N VAL A 282 6.54 -5.58 15.06
CA VAL A 282 5.91 -4.29 15.34
C VAL A 282 5.32 -3.69 14.06
N LEU A 283 4.28 -2.88 14.24
CA LEU A 283 3.64 -2.09 13.20
C LEU A 283 4.39 -0.77 13.03
#